data_c96ab7cc01625adba3f745aacba6fd63
#
_entry.id   c96ab7cc01625adba3f745aacba6fd63
#
_cell.length_a   1.000
_cell.length_b   1.000
_cell.length_c   1.000
_cell.angle_alpha   90.00
_cell.angle_beta   90.00
_cell.angle_gamma   90.00
#
_symmetry.space_group_name_H-M   'P 1'
#
loop_
_entity.id
_entity.type
_entity.pdbx_description
1 polymer ?
#
loop_
_entity_poly.entity_id
_entity_poly.type
_entity_poly.pdbx_seq_one_letter_code
_entity_poly.pdbx_strand_id
1 'polypeptide(L)'
;MKNYFYILAISLIFFSCSFTTKDVDMILKNGNIYSLDKDNNVYEAIAIKNGKIVDCGTNEEILKKYKSNNIIDLEGKYAYPGFIDSHGHLLGYGISLSIIDCSEAKSPEEIAKLVSDKAKKIKPGEWIVGRGWDQNKWKVKDFPTHHILDKAAPNNPVFLIRTDGHAIWVNINAMIEAGITPETKEPEGGKIIKLKDGEPSGIFIDAAMNLIERVRKNLTPEQKEEAILVACNKLASMGITEIHDMGVDEELIQIYKKLIDE
;
A
#
# COMPACT_ATOMS: atom_id res chain seq x y z
N MET A 1 -39.31 41.18 81.68
CA MET A 1 -39.43 40.07 80.74
C MET A 1 -38.49 40.34 79.61
N LYS A 2 -37.40 39.57 79.49
CA LYS A 2 -36.37 39.74 78.44
C LYS A 2 -36.58 38.67 77.40
N ASN A 3 -36.95 39.09 76.20
CA ASN A 3 -37.07 38.18 75.04
C ASN A 3 -35.72 37.97 74.40
N TYR A 4 -35.21 36.71 74.37
CA TYR A 4 -34.05 36.30 73.63
C TYR A 4 -34.46 35.79 72.27
N PHE A 5 -34.11 36.53 71.21
CA PHE A 5 -34.21 36.08 69.83
C PHE A 5 -33.00 35.21 69.49
N TYR A 6 -33.21 33.92 69.27
CA TYR A 6 -32.17 33.05 68.71
C TYR A 6 -32.21 33.14 67.19
N ILE A 7 -31.19 33.74 66.57
CA ILE A 7 -30.98 33.70 65.13
C ILE A 7 -30.25 32.40 64.83
N LEU A 8 -30.97 31.44 64.23
CA LEU A 8 -30.38 30.20 63.72
C LEU A 8 -29.73 30.47 62.36
N ALA A 9 -28.38 30.61 62.33
CA ALA A 9 -27.59 30.74 61.08
C ALA A 9 -27.47 29.35 60.43
N ILE A 10 -28.28 29.06 59.40
CA ILE A 10 -28.13 27.87 58.56
C ILE A 10 -26.95 28.12 57.60
N SER A 11 -25.78 27.54 57.92
CA SER A 11 -24.60 27.51 57.04
C SER A 11 -24.84 26.51 55.93
N LEU A 12 -25.27 26.98 54.74
CA LEU A 12 -25.29 26.19 53.51
C LEU A 12 -23.83 25.93 53.08
N ILE A 13 -23.34 24.74 53.41
CA ILE A 13 -22.05 24.27 52.88
C ILE A 13 -22.33 23.83 51.45
N PHE A 14 -22.01 24.71 50.50
CA PHE A 14 -21.89 24.30 49.07
C PHE A 14 -20.68 23.39 48.93
N PHE A 15 -20.90 22.10 48.91
CA PHE A 15 -19.90 21.16 48.40
C PHE A 15 -19.71 21.44 46.90
N SER A 16 -18.81 22.33 46.54
CA SER A 16 -18.34 22.46 45.16
C SER A 16 -17.55 21.19 44.84
N CYS A 17 -18.19 20.22 44.24
CA CYS A 17 -17.50 19.06 43.69
C CYS A 17 -16.71 19.55 42.47
N SER A 18 -15.47 19.99 42.72
CA SER A 18 -14.54 20.37 41.67
C SER A 18 -14.14 19.08 40.94
N PHE A 19 -14.84 18.72 39.87
CA PHE A 19 -14.40 17.64 38.97
C PHE A 19 -13.12 18.10 38.28
N THR A 20 -11.98 17.64 38.77
CA THR A 20 -10.70 17.82 38.05
C THR A 20 -10.72 16.91 36.81
N THR A 21 -10.75 17.54 35.64
CA THR A 21 -10.62 16.81 34.38
C THR A 21 -9.20 16.23 34.25
N LYS A 22 -9.10 15.01 33.71
CA LYS A 22 -7.82 14.32 33.46
C LYS A 22 -7.29 14.72 32.08
N ASP A 23 -6.01 15.00 31.99
CA ASP A 23 -5.35 15.25 30.70
C ASP A 23 -5.18 13.95 29.93
N VAL A 24 -5.59 13.95 28.64
CA VAL A 24 -5.38 12.88 27.67
C VAL A 24 -4.78 13.44 26.37
N ASP A 25 -4.23 12.56 25.56
CA ASP A 25 -3.52 12.97 24.35
C ASP A 25 -4.49 13.35 23.24
N MET A 26 -5.63 12.66 23.14
CA MET A 26 -6.64 12.88 22.11
C MET A 26 -8.03 12.53 22.61
N ILE A 27 -9.02 13.24 22.10
CA ILE A 27 -10.45 12.89 22.23
C ILE A 27 -11.06 12.85 20.83
N LEU A 28 -11.76 11.76 20.52
CA LEU A 28 -12.69 11.72 19.39
C LEU A 28 -14.08 11.95 19.96
N LYS A 29 -14.89 12.79 19.31
CA LYS A 29 -16.27 13.10 19.74
C LYS A 29 -17.24 13.18 18.56
N ASN A 30 -18.53 13.20 18.85
CA ASN A 30 -19.61 13.32 17.87
C ASN A 30 -19.55 12.23 16.78
N GLY A 31 -19.18 10.99 17.14
CA GLY A 31 -19.07 9.87 16.24
C GLY A 31 -20.06 8.74 16.50
N ASN A 32 -20.01 7.76 15.61
CA ASN A 32 -20.59 6.43 15.80
C ASN A 32 -19.41 5.45 15.93
N ILE A 33 -18.91 5.28 17.15
CA ILE A 33 -17.65 4.57 17.43
C ILE A 33 -17.97 3.14 17.85
N TYR A 34 -17.71 2.18 16.97
CA TYR A 34 -17.94 0.76 17.19
C TYR A 34 -16.78 0.16 17.98
N SER A 35 -17.06 -0.35 19.19
CA SER A 35 -16.02 -0.96 20.02
C SER A 35 -15.64 -2.37 19.58
N LEU A 36 -16.54 -3.08 18.91
CA LEU A 36 -16.45 -4.51 18.58
C LEU A 36 -16.14 -5.38 19.83
N ASP A 37 -16.53 -4.89 20.99
CA ASP A 37 -16.51 -5.69 22.21
C ASP A 37 -17.59 -6.77 22.18
N LYS A 38 -17.64 -7.62 23.22
CA LYS A 38 -18.62 -8.72 23.33
C LYS A 38 -20.07 -8.26 23.22
N ASP A 39 -20.35 -7.00 23.58
CA ASP A 39 -21.68 -6.42 23.62
C ASP A 39 -22.00 -5.56 22.39
N ASN A 40 -21.01 -5.41 21.46
CA ASN A 40 -21.09 -4.58 20.25
C ASN A 40 -21.56 -3.14 20.52
N ASN A 41 -21.04 -2.54 21.59
CA ASN A 41 -21.41 -1.18 21.96
C ASN A 41 -20.97 -0.16 20.91
N VAL A 42 -21.81 0.86 20.74
CA VAL A 42 -21.50 2.04 19.91
C VAL A 42 -21.47 3.25 20.83
N TYR A 43 -20.34 3.95 20.82
CA TYR A 43 -20.09 5.13 21.65
C TYR A 43 -20.09 6.40 20.80
N GLU A 44 -20.33 7.56 21.45
CA GLU A 44 -20.27 8.87 20.80
C GLU A 44 -18.85 9.47 20.85
N ALA A 45 -18.09 9.13 21.91
CA ALA A 45 -16.76 9.67 22.15
C ALA A 45 -15.83 8.65 22.81
N ILE A 46 -14.52 8.82 22.58
CA ILE A 46 -13.45 8.10 23.27
C ILE A 46 -12.34 9.05 23.70
N ALA A 47 -11.68 8.71 24.81
CA ALA A 47 -10.47 9.36 25.29
C ALA A 47 -9.26 8.44 25.10
N ILE A 48 -8.16 8.97 24.56
CA ILE A 48 -6.94 8.24 24.22
C ILE A 48 -5.77 8.84 24.98
N LYS A 49 -4.98 7.98 25.65
CA LYS A 49 -3.76 8.36 26.34
C LYS A 49 -2.66 7.33 26.14
N ASN A 50 -1.44 7.79 25.81
CA ASN A 50 -0.29 6.93 25.53
C ASN A 50 -0.60 5.82 24.52
N GLY A 51 -1.29 6.19 23.41
CA GLY A 51 -1.67 5.27 22.35
C GLY A 51 -2.76 4.25 22.73
N LYS A 52 -3.41 4.38 23.89
CA LYS A 52 -4.47 3.46 24.36
C LYS A 52 -5.78 4.19 24.61
N ILE A 53 -6.88 3.55 24.27
CA ILE A 53 -8.22 3.99 24.66
C ILE A 53 -8.34 3.82 26.18
N VAL A 54 -8.58 4.91 26.90
CA VAL A 54 -8.69 4.92 28.37
C VAL A 54 -10.13 5.03 28.86
N ASP A 55 -11.05 5.52 28.04
CA ASP A 55 -12.49 5.56 28.32
C ASP A 55 -13.29 5.71 27.02
N CYS A 56 -14.55 5.25 27.05
CA CYS A 56 -15.54 5.40 25.98
C CYS A 56 -16.89 5.71 26.62
N GLY A 57 -17.70 6.51 25.91
CA GLY A 57 -19.01 6.88 26.42
C GLY A 57 -19.75 7.87 25.53
N THR A 58 -20.69 8.58 26.11
CA THR A 58 -21.33 9.72 25.45
C THR A 58 -20.38 10.92 25.39
N ASN A 59 -20.68 11.88 24.52
CA ASN A 59 -19.93 13.13 24.45
C ASN A 59 -19.85 13.83 25.81
N GLU A 60 -20.99 13.90 26.53
CA GLU A 60 -21.07 14.55 27.84
C GLU A 60 -20.19 13.86 28.87
N GLU A 61 -20.23 12.53 28.95
CA GLU A 61 -19.43 11.76 29.91
C GLU A 61 -17.92 11.95 29.69
N ILE A 62 -17.48 11.84 28.45
CA ILE A 62 -16.04 11.95 28.11
C ILE A 62 -15.54 13.36 28.32
N LEU A 63 -16.23 14.39 27.82
CA LEU A 63 -15.81 15.79 27.97
C LEU A 63 -15.88 16.30 29.40
N LYS A 64 -16.72 15.70 30.26
CA LYS A 64 -16.76 15.99 31.71
C LYS A 64 -15.56 15.41 32.46
N LYS A 65 -15.07 14.24 32.05
CA LYS A 65 -13.96 13.53 32.72
C LYS A 65 -12.59 13.91 32.21
N TYR A 66 -12.48 14.24 30.89
CA TYR A 66 -11.22 14.39 30.19
C TYR A 66 -11.12 15.71 29.44
N LYS A 67 -9.88 16.20 29.29
CA LYS A 67 -9.54 17.33 28.43
C LYS A 67 -8.32 17.00 27.58
N SER A 68 -8.25 17.57 26.38
CA SER A 68 -7.14 17.42 25.44
C SER A 68 -7.01 18.70 24.59
N ASN A 69 -5.81 19.00 24.17
CA ASN A 69 -5.55 20.02 23.14
C ASN A 69 -5.79 19.46 21.71
N ASN A 70 -5.96 18.14 21.57
CA ASN A 70 -6.24 17.48 20.31
C ASN A 70 -7.62 16.80 20.38
N ILE A 71 -8.63 17.52 19.90
CA ILE A 71 -10.01 17.05 19.86
C ILE A 71 -10.42 16.95 18.39
N ILE A 72 -10.78 15.75 17.97
CA ILE A 72 -11.28 15.47 16.63
C ILE A 72 -12.78 15.32 16.69
N ASP A 73 -13.49 16.18 15.98
CA ASP A 73 -14.94 16.07 15.78
C ASP A 73 -15.22 15.15 14.58
N LEU A 74 -15.88 14.04 14.83
CA LEU A 74 -16.21 13.06 13.79
C LEU A 74 -17.41 13.46 12.95
N GLU A 75 -18.15 14.51 13.32
CA GLU A 75 -19.29 15.02 12.55
C GLU A 75 -20.32 13.95 12.16
N GLY A 76 -20.57 13.00 13.07
CA GLY A 76 -21.47 11.88 12.85
C GLY A 76 -20.87 10.72 12.04
N LYS A 77 -19.59 10.80 11.65
CA LYS A 77 -18.91 9.71 10.93
C LYS A 77 -18.69 8.49 11.81
N TYR A 78 -18.38 7.39 11.15
CA TYR A 78 -18.15 6.11 11.80
C TYR A 78 -16.67 5.92 12.12
N ALA A 79 -16.37 5.32 13.28
CA ALA A 79 -15.03 4.87 13.64
C ALA A 79 -15.07 3.39 14.01
N TYR A 80 -14.08 2.64 13.54
CA TYR A 80 -13.91 1.21 13.79
C TYR A 80 -12.48 0.94 14.26
N PRO A 81 -12.23 -0.15 15.01
CA PRO A 81 -10.90 -0.71 15.16
C PRO A 81 -10.28 -0.97 13.79
N GLY A 82 -8.96 -0.84 13.68
CA GLY A 82 -8.27 -1.13 12.43
C GLY A 82 -8.53 -2.56 11.96
N PHE A 83 -8.67 -2.74 10.65
CA PHE A 83 -8.91 -4.05 10.06
C PHE A 83 -7.64 -4.88 10.05
N ILE A 84 -7.81 -6.20 10.20
CA ILE A 84 -6.73 -7.19 10.15
C ILE A 84 -6.91 -8.01 8.89
N ASP A 85 -5.90 -8.02 8.02
CA ASP A 85 -5.84 -8.97 6.89
C ASP A 85 -5.17 -10.27 7.36
N SER A 86 -5.94 -11.34 7.39
CA SER A 86 -5.47 -12.63 7.91
C SER A 86 -4.62 -13.44 6.94
N HIS A 87 -4.47 -13.01 5.68
CA HIS A 87 -3.66 -13.68 4.66
C HIS A 87 -3.25 -12.71 3.56
N GLY A 88 -2.06 -12.17 3.62
CA GLY A 88 -1.53 -11.26 2.62
C GLY A 88 -0.11 -11.59 2.18
N HIS A 89 0.42 -10.79 1.25
CA HIS A 89 1.79 -10.85 0.74
C HIS A 89 2.32 -9.42 0.66
N LEU A 90 2.78 -8.89 1.81
CA LEU A 90 3.07 -7.46 1.99
C LEU A 90 4.14 -6.95 1.01
N LEU A 91 5.27 -7.65 0.91
CA LEU A 91 6.32 -7.29 -0.05
C LEU A 91 5.81 -7.35 -1.49
N GLY A 92 5.08 -8.42 -1.85
CA GLY A 92 4.49 -8.57 -3.19
C GLY A 92 3.52 -7.44 -3.54
N TYR A 93 2.71 -7.02 -2.58
CA TYR A 93 1.81 -5.88 -2.73
C TYR A 93 2.59 -4.57 -2.92
N GLY A 94 3.63 -4.31 -2.11
CA GLY A 94 4.47 -3.13 -2.26
C GLY A 94 5.18 -3.05 -3.60
N ILE A 95 5.71 -4.18 -4.08
CA ILE A 95 6.29 -4.27 -5.42
C ILE A 95 5.23 -3.93 -6.47
N SER A 96 4.00 -4.46 -6.36
CA SER A 96 2.92 -4.20 -7.31
C SER A 96 2.54 -2.73 -7.41
N LEU A 97 2.67 -1.98 -6.32
CA LEU A 97 2.44 -0.52 -6.29
C LEU A 97 3.57 0.29 -6.96
N SER A 98 4.74 -0.32 -7.13
CA SER A 98 5.94 0.33 -7.68
C SER A 98 6.14 0.08 -9.17
N ILE A 99 5.51 -0.94 -9.73
CA ILE A 99 5.57 -1.28 -11.14
C ILE A 99 4.54 -0.50 -11.97
N ILE A 100 4.74 -0.48 -13.29
CA ILE A 100 3.78 0.15 -14.19
C ILE A 100 2.53 -0.72 -14.31
N ASP A 101 1.37 -0.14 -14.00
CA ASP A 101 0.08 -0.76 -14.32
C ASP A 101 -0.30 -0.47 -15.76
N CYS A 102 -0.34 -1.53 -16.59
CA CYS A 102 -0.71 -1.47 -18.00
C CYS A 102 -2.15 -1.91 -18.28
N SER A 103 -2.95 -2.21 -17.25
CA SER A 103 -4.27 -2.87 -17.39
C SER A 103 -5.30 -2.04 -18.15
N GLU A 104 -5.23 -0.72 -18.03
CA GLU A 104 -6.14 0.22 -18.67
C GLU A 104 -5.66 0.73 -20.04
N ALA A 105 -4.42 0.36 -20.44
CA ALA A 105 -3.84 0.83 -21.70
C ALA A 105 -4.55 0.22 -22.92
N LYS A 106 -4.96 1.07 -23.86
CA LYS A 106 -5.75 0.71 -25.05
C LYS A 106 -4.90 0.58 -26.30
N SER A 107 -3.60 0.81 -26.20
CA SER A 107 -2.67 0.66 -27.32
C SER A 107 -1.22 0.49 -26.83
N PRO A 108 -0.30 -0.02 -27.70
CA PRO A 108 1.13 -0.04 -27.42
C PRO A 108 1.71 1.36 -27.13
N GLU A 109 1.17 2.40 -27.75
CA GLU A 109 1.62 3.79 -27.60
C GLU A 109 1.33 4.32 -26.20
N GLU A 110 0.17 3.99 -25.62
CA GLU A 110 -0.15 4.34 -24.24
C GLU A 110 0.80 3.67 -23.25
N ILE A 111 1.14 2.40 -23.48
CA ILE A 111 2.14 1.70 -22.65
C ILE A 111 3.53 2.33 -22.82
N ALA A 112 3.95 2.63 -24.05
CA ALA A 112 5.21 3.28 -24.30
C ALA A 112 5.32 4.64 -23.59
N LYS A 113 4.20 5.38 -23.48
CA LYS A 113 4.16 6.63 -22.70
C LYS A 113 4.39 6.36 -21.21
N LEU A 114 3.71 5.37 -20.62
CA LEU A 114 3.91 4.97 -19.21
C LEU A 114 5.38 4.59 -18.95
N VAL A 115 5.98 3.81 -19.86
CA VAL A 115 7.39 3.41 -19.81
C VAL A 115 8.30 4.63 -19.88
N SER A 116 8.06 5.56 -20.82
CA SER A 116 8.83 6.80 -20.96
C SER A 116 8.74 7.67 -19.72
N ASP A 117 7.58 7.80 -19.13
CA ASP A 117 7.38 8.59 -17.92
C ASP A 117 8.07 7.96 -16.69
N LYS A 118 8.17 6.63 -16.64
CA LYS A 118 8.97 5.92 -15.62
C LYS A 118 10.46 6.08 -15.85
N ALA A 119 10.92 5.94 -17.10
CA ALA A 119 12.34 6.08 -17.47
C ALA A 119 12.96 7.42 -17.08
N LYS A 120 12.17 8.51 -17.12
CA LYS A 120 12.60 9.86 -16.68
C LYS A 120 12.83 9.97 -15.17
N LYS A 121 12.34 9.03 -14.37
CA LYS A 121 12.35 9.07 -12.89
C LYS A 121 13.37 8.13 -12.27
N ILE A 122 13.99 7.27 -13.05
CA ILE A 122 14.94 6.25 -12.59
C ILE A 122 16.30 6.44 -13.28
N LYS A 123 17.33 5.80 -12.77
CA LYS A 123 18.67 5.89 -13.32
C LYS A 123 18.82 5.01 -14.59
N PRO A 124 19.68 5.40 -15.54
CA PRO A 124 20.06 4.52 -16.65
C PRO A 124 20.52 3.15 -16.13
N GLY A 125 20.09 2.08 -16.82
CA GLY A 125 20.39 0.69 -16.46
C GLY A 125 19.46 0.08 -15.40
N GLU A 126 18.63 0.88 -14.71
CA GLU A 126 17.59 0.33 -13.83
C GLU A 126 16.44 -0.27 -14.65
N TRP A 127 15.96 -1.44 -14.22
CA TRP A 127 14.87 -2.13 -14.89
C TRP A 127 13.52 -1.44 -14.71
N ILE A 128 12.80 -1.29 -15.79
CA ILE A 128 11.39 -0.86 -15.79
C ILE A 128 10.51 -2.10 -15.84
N VAL A 129 9.77 -2.32 -14.79
CA VAL A 129 8.85 -3.46 -14.69
C VAL A 129 7.41 -2.97 -14.76
N GLY A 130 6.56 -3.72 -15.44
CA GLY A 130 5.12 -3.45 -15.50
C GLY A 130 4.32 -4.73 -15.70
N ARG A 131 3.01 -4.62 -15.53
CA ARG A 131 2.08 -5.74 -15.70
C ARG A 131 0.72 -5.27 -16.21
N GLY A 132 0.00 -6.18 -16.84
CA GLY A 132 -1.41 -6.02 -17.15
C GLY A 132 -1.71 -5.66 -18.60
N TRP A 133 -0.69 -5.59 -19.48
CA TRP A 133 -0.98 -5.37 -20.89
C TRP A 133 -1.74 -6.56 -21.50
N ASP A 134 -2.64 -6.25 -22.45
CA ASP A 134 -3.43 -7.25 -23.16
C ASP A 134 -3.75 -6.73 -24.56
N GLN A 135 -3.06 -7.27 -25.57
CA GLN A 135 -3.29 -6.89 -26.97
C GLN A 135 -4.71 -7.21 -27.45
N ASN A 136 -5.43 -8.15 -26.82
CA ASN A 136 -6.79 -8.47 -27.19
C ASN A 136 -7.79 -7.34 -26.91
N LYS A 137 -7.43 -6.42 -26.02
CA LYS A 137 -8.18 -5.19 -25.72
C LYS A 137 -7.90 -4.04 -26.70
N TRP A 138 -6.85 -4.16 -27.53
CA TRP A 138 -6.44 -3.12 -28.44
C TRP A 138 -7.18 -3.19 -29.78
N LYS A 139 -7.13 -2.08 -30.53
CA LYS A 139 -7.72 -2.01 -31.88
C LYS A 139 -7.03 -2.98 -32.85
N VAL A 140 -5.70 -3.09 -32.79
CA VAL A 140 -4.89 -4.07 -33.50
C VAL A 140 -4.49 -5.12 -32.47
N LYS A 141 -4.92 -6.36 -32.68
CA LYS A 141 -4.77 -7.47 -31.73
C LYS A 141 -3.47 -8.27 -31.91
N ASP A 142 -2.58 -7.78 -32.75
CA ASP A 142 -1.26 -8.40 -32.96
C ASP A 142 -0.36 -8.16 -31.76
N PHE A 143 0.61 -9.04 -31.54
CA PHE A 143 1.66 -8.80 -30.58
C PHE A 143 2.45 -7.54 -30.94
N PRO A 144 2.76 -6.68 -29.97
CA PRO A 144 3.60 -5.51 -30.20
C PRO A 144 5.04 -5.95 -30.44
N THR A 145 5.87 -5.00 -30.92
CA THR A 145 7.30 -5.22 -31.09
C THR A 145 8.12 -4.37 -30.12
N HIS A 146 9.38 -4.76 -29.88
CA HIS A 146 10.27 -4.04 -28.96
C HIS A 146 10.55 -2.59 -29.39
N HIS A 147 10.45 -2.25 -30.69
CA HIS A 147 10.87 -0.94 -31.24
C HIS A 147 10.20 0.28 -30.56
N ILE A 148 8.95 0.17 -30.12
CA ILE A 148 8.28 1.28 -29.47
C ILE A 148 8.79 1.47 -28.02
N LEU A 149 9.13 0.37 -27.34
CA LEU A 149 9.75 0.39 -26.02
C LEU A 149 11.21 0.85 -26.06
N ASP A 150 11.95 0.54 -27.12
CA ASP A 150 13.34 1.01 -27.34
C ASP A 150 13.39 2.53 -27.37
N LYS A 151 12.42 3.15 -28.06
CA LYS A 151 12.28 4.60 -28.13
C LYS A 151 11.83 5.21 -26.80
N ALA A 152 10.97 4.51 -26.07
CA ALA A 152 10.41 4.98 -24.79
C ALA A 152 11.43 4.93 -23.66
N ALA A 153 12.33 3.93 -23.66
CA ALA A 153 13.33 3.69 -22.63
C ALA A 153 14.69 3.28 -23.25
N PRO A 154 15.38 4.21 -23.92
CA PRO A 154 16.62 3.90 -24.66
C PRO A 154 17.78 3.47 -23.76
N ASN A 155 17.75 3.83 -22.47
CA ASN A 155 18.82 3.56 -21.51
C ASN A 155 18.44 2.58 -20.40
N ASN A 156 17.24 2.00 -20.44
CA ASN A 156 16.72 1.16 -19.37
C ASN A 156 16.15 -0.14 -19.95
N PRO A 157 16.47 -1.31 -19.38
CA PRO A 157 15.80 -2.56 -19.74
C PRO A 157 14.32 -2.49 -19.32
N VAL A 158 13.42 -3.01 -20.17
CA VAL A 158 11.97 -3.02 -19.93
C VAL A 158 11.46 -4.45 -19.90
N PHE A 159 10.62 -4.75 -18.91
CA PHE A 159 10.02 -6.07 -18.69
C PHE A 159 8.54 -5.90 -18.32
N LEU A 160 7.65 -6.13 -19.27
CA LEU A 160 6.21 -5.97 -19.08
C LEU A 160 5.50 -7.31 -19.17
N ILE A 161 4.83 -7.69 -18.09
CA ILE A 161 4.10 -8.97 -17.99
C ILE A 161 2.69 -8.80 -18.54
N ARG A 162 2.24 -9.72 -19.41
CA ARG A 162 0.86 -9.76 -19.88
C ARG A 162 -0.11 -10.07 -18.74
N THR A 163 -1.36 -9.69 -18.89
CA THR A 163 -2.40 -9.79 -17.86
C THR A 163 -2.56 -11.21 -17.30
N ASP A 164 -2.43 -12.23 -18.16
CA ASP A 164 -2.55 -13.65 -17.81
C ASP A 164 -1.26 -14.26 -17.23
N GLY A 165 -0.13 -13.54 -17.29
CA GLY A 165 1.16 -14.01 -16.79
C GLY A 165 1.91 -14.96 -17.74
N HIS A 166 1.37 -15.26 -18.94
CA HIS A 166 1.93 -16.23 -19.88
C HIS A 166 2.79 -15.60 -20.99
N ALA A 167 2.97 -14.29 -21.00
CA ALA A 167 3.88 -13.63 -21.93
C ALA A 167 4.50 -12.39 -21.30
N ILE A 168 5.69 -12.05 -21.78
CA ILE A 168 6.35 -10.76 -21.50
C ILE A 168 6.62 -10.01 -22.79
N TRP A 169 6.61 -8.68 -22.67
CA TRP A 169 7.04 -7.76 -23.70
C TRP A 169 8.21 -6.96 -23.18
N VAL A 170 9.35 -7.06 -23.87
CA VAL A 170 10.62 -6.46 -23.46
C VAL A 170 11.20 -5.60 -24.58
N ASN A 171 12.11 -4.69 -24.23
CA ASN A 171 12.84 -3.90 -25.20
C ASN A 171 14.21 -4.51 -25.58
N ILE A 172 14.91 -3.88 -26.50
CA ILE A 172 16.23 -4.36 -26.98
C ILE A 172 17.27 -4.42 -25.83
N ASN A 173 17.26 -3.49 -24.86
CA ASN A 173 18.19 -3.50 -23.75
C ASN A 173 18.02 -4.75 -22.86
N ALA A 174 16.78 -5.14 -22.57
CA ALA A 174 16.52 -6.37 -21.83
C ALA A 174 16.97 -7.61 -22.59
N MET A 175 16.79 -7.64 -23.93
CA MET A 175 17.26 -8.73 -24.79
C MET A 175 18.80 -8.79 -24.82
N ILE A 176 19.48 -7.65 -24.92
CA ILE A 176 20.95 -7.60 -24.90
C ILE A 176 21.49 -8.11 -23.55
N GLU A 177 20.94 -7.66 -22.42
CA GLU A 177 21.36 -8.14 -21.10
C GLU A 177 21.16 -9.67 -20.95
N ALA A 178 20.11 -10.23 -21.57
CA ALA A 178 19.85 -11.65 -21.55
C ALA A 178 20.64 -12.47 -22.58
N GLY A 179 21.42 -11.80 -23.45
CA GLY A 179 22.17 -12.44 -24.52
C GLY A 179 21.27 -13.08 -25.61
N ILE A 180 20.09 -12.49 -25.84
CA ILE A 180 19.15 -12.94 -26.86
C ILE A 180 19.61 -12.49 -28.24
N THR A 181 19.67 -13.43 -29.16
CA THR A 181 20.04 -13.22 -30.57
C THR A 181 19.03 -13.94 -31.50
N PRO A 182 19.07 -13.72 -32.80
CA PRO A 182 18.24 -14.47 -33.77
C PRO A 182 18.42 -15.99 -33.69
N GLU A 183 19.61 -16.45 -33.27
CA GLU A 183 19.99 -17.86 -33.14
C GLU A 183 19.57 -18.45 -31.76
N THR A 184 19.06 -17.64 -30.84
CA THR A 184 18.62 -18.13 -29.52
C THR A 184 17.55 -19.21 -29.72
N LYS A 185 17.82 -20.38 -29.15
CA LYS A 185 16.89 -21.53 -29.24
C LYS A 185 15.73 -21.33 -28.27
N GLU A 186 14.55 -21.65 -28.73
CA GLU A 186 13.34 -21.75 -27.89
C GLU A 186 13.54 -22.86 -26.86
N PRO A 187 13.28 -22.63 -25.56
CA PRO A 187 13.25 -23.70 -24.58
C PRO A 187 12.00 -24.57 -24.77
N GLU A 188 12.05 -25.79 -24.28
CA GLU A 188 10.88 -26.68 -24.27
C GLU A 188 9.73 -26.01 -23.48
N GLY A 189 8.53 -26.01 -24.08
CA GLY A 189 7.36 -25.34 -23.51
C GLY A 189 7.39 -23.80 -23.57
N GLY A 190 8.31 -23.20 -24.33
CA GLY A 190 8.39 -21.74 -24.50
C GLY A 190 8.52 -21.33 -25.95
N LYS A 191 8.12 -20.09 -26.28
CA LYS A 191 8.19 -19.54 -27.62
C LYS A 191 8.75 -18.13 -27.64
N ILE A 192 9.65 -17.85 -28.60
CA ILE A 192 10.17 -16.53 -28.92
C ILE A 192 9.48 -16.04 -30.19
N ILE A 193 8.65 -15.02 -30.09
CA ILE A 193 8.02 -14.44 -31.28
C ILE A 193 9.07 -13.69 -32.09
N LYS A 194 9.17 -14.00 -33.37
CA LYS A 194 10.13 -13.38 -34.30
C LYS A 194 9.45 -12.43 -35.28
N LEU A 195 10.18 -11.42 -35.69
CA LEU A 195 9.84 -10.53 -36.78
C LEU A 195 9.99 -11.26 -38.15
N LYS A 196 9.59 -10.60 -39.22
CA LYS A 196 9.66 -11.20 -40.60
C LYS A 196 11.12 -11.44 -41.06
N ASP A 197 12.06 -10.69 -40.54
CA ASP A 197 13.49 -10.83 -40.82
C ASP A 197 14.20 -11.88 -39.95
N GLY A 198 13.48 -12.50 -38.99
CA GLY A 198 14.00 -13.51 -38.09
C GLY A 198 14.49 -13.00 -36.76
N GLU A 199 14.55 -11.67 -36.57
CA GLU A 199 14.92 -11.05 -35.29
C GLU A 199 13.84 -11.30 -34.22
N PRO A 200 14.23 -11.43 -32.93
CA PRO A 200 13.28 -11.50 -31.82
C PRO A 200 12.43 -10.25 -31.72
N SER A 201 11.11 -10.40 -31.67
CA SER A 201 10.17 -9.26 -31.62
C SER A 201 10.13 -8.53 -30.26
N GLY A 202 10.73 -9.13 -29.23
CA GLY A 202 10.60 -8.69 -27.85
C GLY A 202 9.47 -9.38 -27.09
N ILE A 203 8.76 -10.34 -27.70
CA ILE A 203 7.72 -11.13 -27.03
C ILE A 203 8.24 -12.55 -26.74
N PHE A 204 8.16 -12.93 -25.47
CA PHE A 204 8.54 -14.25 -24.96
C PHE A 204 7.34 -14.86 -24.25
N ILE A 205 7.04 -16.14 -24.55
CA ILE A 205 5.85 -16.85 -24.06
C ILE A 205 6.28 -18.03 -23.20
N ASP A 206 5.59 -18.26 -22.09
CA ASP A 206 5.74 -19.38 -21.17
C ASP A 206 7.22 -19.59 -20.76
N ALA A 207 7.77 -20.79 -20.94
CA ALA A 207 9.16 -21.08 -20.52
C ALA A 207 10.22 -20.17 -21.14
N ALA A 208 9.95 -19.51 -22.28
CA ALA A 208 10.87 -18.55 -22.87
C ALA A 208 11.00 -17.26 -22.05
N MET A 209 10.04 -16.92 -21.21
CA MET A 209 10.13 -15.78 -20.28
C MET A 209 11.34 -15.89 -19.35
N ASN A 210 11.68 -17.10 -18.93
CA ASN A 210 12.82 -17.38 -18.05
C ASN A 210 14.17 -16.97 -18.65
N LEU A 211 14.27 -16.87 -19.98
CA LEU A 211 15.50 -16.39 -20.65
C LEU A 211 15.82 -14.92 -20.28
N ILE A 212 14.79 -14.13 -20.07
CA ILE A 212 14.91 -12.72 -19.65
C ILE A 212 14.91 -12.61 -18.13
N GLU A 213 14.05 -13.37 -17.47
CA GLU A 213 13.82 -13.25 -16.02
C GLU A 213 15.09 -13.54 -15.20
N ARG A 214 15.90 -14.53 -15.67
CA ARG A 214 17.15 -14.93 -14.99
C ARG A 214 18.23 -13.83 -14.90
N VAL A 215 18.20 -12.83 -15.80
CA VAL A 215 19.16 -11.71 -15.79
C VAL A 215 18.65 -10.49 -15.04
N ARG A 216 17.36 -10.46 -14.77
CA ARG A 216 16.78 -9.42 -13.94
C ARG A 216 17.23 -9.59 -12.49
N LYS A 217 17.98 -8.60 -11.98
CA LYS A 217 18.49 -8.63 -10.61
C LYS A 217 17.34 -8.70 -9.59
N ASN A 218 17.56 -9.49 -8.57
CA ASN A 218 16.69 -9.45 -7.39
C ASN A 218 16.67 -8.05 -6.77
N LEU A 219 15.60 -7.71 -6.10
CA LEU A 219 15.54 -6.46 -5.32
C LEU A 219 16.62 -6.46 -4.24
N THR A 220 17.27 -5.34 -4.04
CA THR A 220 18.17 -5.15 -2.90
C THR A 220 17.35 -5.07 -1.61
N PRO A 221 17.96 -5.31 -0.42
CA PRO A 221 17.27 -5.14 0.86
C PRO A 221 16.61 -3.77 0.98
N GLU A 222 17.27 -2.69 0.55
CA GLU A 222 16.75 -1.32 0.60
C GLU A 222 15.51 -1.15 -0.29
N GLN A 223 15.50 -1.77 -1.47
CA GLN A 223 14.34 -1.76 -2.36
C GLN A 223 13.15 -2.54 -1.78
N LYS A 224 13.43 -3.64 -1.05
CA LYS A 224 12.41 -4.39 -0.33
C LYS A 224 11.83 -3.57 0.83
N GLU A 225 12.69 -2.87 1.61
CA GLU A 225 12.28 -1.96 2.68
C GLU A 225 11.34 -0.86 2.15
N GLU A 226 11.74 -0.19 1.07
CA GLU A 226 10.92 0.85 0.44
C GLU A 226 9.56 0.30 -0.01
N ALA A 227 9.54 -0.86 -0.66
CA ALA A 227 8.30 -1.51 -1.10
C ALA A 227 7.38 -1.84 0.08
N ILE A 228 7.92 -2.35 1.20
CA ILE A 228 7.16 -2.65 2.41
C ILE A 228 6.55 -1.37 2.99
N LEU A 229 7.33 -0.30 3.13
CA LEU A 229 6.83 0.98 3.65
C LEU A 229 5.73 1.58 2.78
N VAL A 230 5.86 1.49 1.45
CA VAL A 230 4.81 1.91 0.50
C VAL A 230 3.54 1.08 0.70
N ALA A 231 3.68 -0.24 0.86
CA ALA A 231 2.54 -1.12 1.13
C ALA A 231 1.86 -0.79 2.46
N CYS A 232 2.62 -0.65 3.55
CA CYS A 232 2.10 -0.29 4.87
C CYS A 232 1.30 1.02 4.82
N ASN A 233 1.85 2.07 4.22
CA ASN A 233 1.18 3.35 4.07
C ASN A 233 -0.13 3.23 3.26
N LYS A 234 -0.10 2.44 2.18
CA LYS A 234 -1.29 2.21 1.36
C LYS A 234 -2.36 1.43 2.11
N LEU A 235 -2.01 0.35 2.82
CA LEU A 235 -2.92 -0.44 3.62
C LEU A 235 -3.52 0.39 4.77
N ALA A 236 -2.69 1.16 5.49
CA ALA A 236 -3.15 2.04 6.55
C ALA A 236 -4.16 3.09 6.03
N SER A 237 -3.95 3.64 4.82
CA SER A 237 -4.90 4.57 4.18
C SER A 237 -6.27 3.94 3.86
N MET A 238 -6.35 2.60 3.84
CA MET A 238 -7.58 1.83 3.65
C MET A 238 -8.15 1.26 4.95
N GLY A 239 -7.54 1.60 6.11
CA GLY A 239 -7.98 1.16 7.42
C GLY A 239 -7.45 -0.22 7.83
N ILE A 240 -6.55 -0.83 7.07
CA ILE A 240 -5.87 -2.09 7.42
C ILE A 240 -4.65 -1.72 8.27
N THR A 241 -4.63 -2.17 9.54
CA THR A 241 -3.60 -1.84 10.52
C THR A 241 -2.75 -3.05 10.94
N GLU A 242 -3.15 -4.23 10.51
CA GLU A 242 -2.43 -5.48 10.75
C GLU A 242 -2.55 -6.39 9.53
N ILE A 243 -1.50 -7.13 9.22
CA ILE A 243 -1.47 -8.12 8.14
C ILE A 243 -0.71 -9.35 8.59
N HIS A 244 -1.28 -10.53 8.33
CA HIS A 244 -0.56 -11.80 8.47
C HIS A 244 0.11 -12.10 7.14
N ASP A 245 1.41 -11.85 7.07
CA ASP A 245 2.17 -12.03 5.83
C ASP A 245 2.58 -13.49 5.63
N MET A 246 2.27 -14.02 4.46
CA MET A 246 2.49 -15.42 4.10
C MET A 246 3.67 -15.56 3.13
N GLY A 247 4.44 -16.65 3.29
CA GLY A 247 5.54 -16.96 2.38
C GLY A 247 6.77 -16.08 2.59
N VAL A 248 7.04 -15.68 3.84
CA VAL A 248 8.22 -14.89 4.21
C VAL A 248 9.45 -15.80 4.38
N ASP A 249 10.60 -15.33 3.93
CA ASP A 249 11.90 -15.93 4.16
C ASP A 249 12.67 -15.23 5.31
N GLU A 250 13.83 -15.79 5.67
CA GLU A 250 14.64 -15.23 6.76
C GLU A 250 15.10 -13.80 6.47
N GLU A 251 15.46 -13.47 5.23
CA GLU A 251 15.88 -12.12 4.84
C GLU A 251 14.76 -11.12 5.10
N LEU A 252 13.53 -11.47 4.70
CA LEU A 252 12.36 -10.61 4.85
C LEU A 252 12.01 -10.42 6.34
N ILE A 253 12.15 -11.46 7.17
CA ILE A 253 11.97 -11.35 8.62
C ILE A 253 12.96 -10.34 9.23
N GLN A 254 14.24 -10.36 8.81
CA GLN A 254 15.23 -9.40 9.31
C GLN A 254 14.93 -7.97 8.88
N ILE A 255 14.40 -7.78 7.66
CA ILE A 255 13.94 -6.47 7.18
C ILE A 255 12.77 -5.97 8.05
N TYR A 256 11.78 -6.81 8.36
CA TYR A 256 10.68 -6.43 9.24
C TYR A 256 11.14 -6.02 10.63
N LYS A 257 12.06 -6.78 11.24
CA LYS A 257 12.63 -6.44 12.56
C LYS A 257 13.31 -5.07 12.53
N LYS A 258 14.14 -4.81 11.51
CA LYS A 258 14.80 -3.51 11.33
C LYS A 258 13.77 -2.37 11.25
N LEU A 259 12.73 -2.51 10.42
CA LEU A 259 11.70 -1.49 10.23
C LEU A 259 10.80 -1.25 11.46
N ILE A 260 10.74 -2.19 12.41
CA ILE A 260 10.02 -2.03 13.67
C ILE A 260 10.85 -1.24 14.68
N ASP A 261 12.19 -1.35 14.63
CA ASP A 261 13.10 -0.70 15.56
C ASP A 261 13.40 0.77 15.17
N GLU A 262 13.10 1.19 13.94
CA GLU A 262 13.22 2.55 13.41
C GLU A 262 11.94 3.39 13.61
#